data_4aab984640995ae0e9ba2c6ba6404505
#
_entry.id   4aab984640995ae0e9ba2c6ba6404505
#
_cell.length_a   1.000
_cell.length_b   1.000
_cell.length_c   1.000
_cell.angle_alpha   90.00
_cell.angle_beta   90.00
_cell.angle_gamma   90.00
#
_symmetry.space_group_name_H-M   'P 1'
#
loop_
_entity.id
_entity.type
_entity.pdbx_description
1 polymer ?
#
loop_
_entity_poly.entity_id
_entity_poly.type
_entity_poly.pdbx_seq_one_letter_code
_entity_poly.pdbx_strand_id
1 'polypeptide(L)'
;MSEPNVRRHLDVDLHPTVCNLCGGEVEYIENYKVYGQSYGSGWMYRCKKCDARVGTHKPHPTEALGILSDSYMQKAKKMCHEAIDELWKGQRNEKKARTAVYADLAERLGLDFESCHIGYFDLELLRSAYRAIMDMREERGLTRKPEGVCSIKRNED
;
A
#
# COMPACT_ATOMS: atom_id res chain seq x y z
N MET A 1 13.37 -12.60 -31.10
CA MET A 1 12.10 -12.78 -30.39
C MET A 1 12.22 -12.13 -29.02
N SER A 2 11.38 -11.16 -28.75
CA SER A 2 11.32 -10.58 -27.41
C SER A 2 10.67 -11.57 -26.48
N GLU A 3 11.28 -11.81 -25.34
CA GLU A 3 10.65 -12.62 -24.29
C GLU A 3 9.36 -11.94 -23.83
N PRO A 4 8.32 -12.73 -23.51
CA PRO A 4 7.11 -12.12 -22.97
C PRO A 4 7.45 -11.36 -21.69
N ASN A 5 6.94 -10.15 -21.60
CA ASN A 5 7.18 -9.27 -20.45
C ASN A 5 6.45 -9.88 -19.24
N VAL A 6 7.17 -10.69 -18.49
CA VAL A 6 6.61 -11.33 -17.28
C VAL A 6 6.56 -10.29 -16.17
N ARG A 7 5.37 -9.88 -15.82
CA ARG A 7 5.17 -8.93 -14.73
C ARG A 7 5.26 -9.66 -13.39
N ARG A 8 5.84 -8.95 -12.42
CA ARG A 8 6.00 -9.48 -11.07
C ARG A 8 4.64 -9.62 -10.39
N HIS A 9 4.43 -10.77 -9.76
CA HIS A 9 3.27 -11.01 -8.90
C HIS A 9 3.70 -10.90 -7.43
N LEU A 10 2.90 -10.21 -6.62
CA LEU A 10 3.16 -10.10 -5.19
C LEU A 10 2.28 -11.09 -4.44
N ASP A 11 2.91 -12.03 -3.76
CA ASP A 11 2.22 -12.99 -2.90
C ASP A 11 2.00 -12.35 -1.53
N VAL A 12 0.76 -12.01 -1.23
CA VAL A 12 0.40 -11.41 0.04
C VAL A 12 -0.51 -12.37 0.81
N ASP A 13 -0.09 -12.70 2.03
CA ASP A 13 -0.90 -13.52 2.92
C ASP A 13 -1.99 -12.65 3.54
N LEU A 14 -3.24 -12.95 3.24
CA LEU A 14 -4.38 -12.18 3.78
C LEU A 14 -4.78 -12.63 5.19
N HIS A 15 -4.17 -13.70 5.70
CA HIS A 15 -4.40 -14.21 7.06
C HIS A 15 -3.04 -14.40 7.75
N PRO A 16 -2.26 -13.32 7.93
CA PRO A 16 -0.87 -13.45 8.37
C PRO A 16 -0.75 -13.99 9.79
N THR A 17 0.18 -14.91 9.97
CA THR A 17 0.55 -15.47 11.27
C THR A 17 1.97 -15.10 11.67
N VAL A 18 2.76 -14.65 10.70
CA VAL A 18 4.17 -14.26 10.88
C VAL A 18 4.35 -12.85 10.32
N CYS A 19 5.02 -12.01 11.07
CA CYS A 19 5.28 -10.63 10.66
C CYS A 19 6.26 -10.57 9.49
N ASN A 20 5.87 -9.87 8.44
CA ASN A 20 6.72 -9.68 7.26
C ASN A 20 7.92 -8.75 7.51
N LEU A 21 7.95 -8.03 8.63
CA LEU A 21 9.06 -7.13 8.97
C LEU A 21 10.07 -7.77 9.91
N CYS A 22 9.63 -8.45 10.96
CA CYS A 22 10.53 -8.97 11.99
C CYS A 22 10.46 -10.47 12.22
N GLY A 23 9.51 -11.16 11.58
CA GLY A 23 9.32 -12.60 11.78
C GLY A 23 8.60 -12.97 13.07
N GLY A 24 8.13 -12.00 13.83
CA GLY A 24 7.42 -12.23 15.09
C GLY A 24 6.02 -12.81 14.88
N GLU A 25 5.43 -13.30 15.96
CA GLU A 25 4.07 -13.84 15.94
C GLU A 25 3.05 -12.71 15.71
N VAL A 26 2.07 -12.96 14.84
CA VAL A 26 1.00 -12.01 14.53
C VAL A 26 -0.28 -12.43 15.24
N GLU A 27 -0.95 -11.49 15.88
CA GLU A 27 -2.25 -11.69 16.50
C GLU A 27 -3.36 -11.02 15.71
N TYR A 28 -4.54 -11.61 15.74
CA TYR A 28 -5.77 -11.05 15.17
C TYR A 28 -6.61 -10.51 16.31
N ILE A 29 -6.78 -9.20 16.37
CA ILE A 29 -7.45 -8.53 17.50
C ILE A 29 -8.42 -7.44 17.03
N GLU A 30 -9.35 -7.09 17.92
CA GLU A 30 -10.21 -5.94 17.71
C GLU A 30 -9.37 -4.66 17.82
N ASN A 31 -9.51 -3.76 16.85
CA ASN A 31 -8.63 -2.59 16.77
C ASN A 31 -8.91 -1.56 17.88
N TYR A 32 -10.09 -1.61 18.52
CA TYR A 32 -10.33 -0.71 19.65
C TYR A 32 -9.37 -0.95 20.82
N LYS A 33 -8.84 -2.17 20.94
CA LYS A 33 -7.86 -2.50 21.98
C LYS A 33 -6.52 -1.76 21.82
N VAL A 34 -6.25 -1.31 20.58
CA VAL A 34 -5.04 -0.55 20.28
C VAL A 34 -5.33 0.95 20.24
N TYR A 35 -6.45 1.34 19.63
CA TYR A 35 -6.75 2.75 19.36
C TYR A 35 -7.74 3.39 20.33
N GLY A 36 -8.35 2.62 21.23
CA GLY A 36 -9.35 3.13 22.14
C GLY A 36 -10.74 3.26 21.54
N GLN A 37 -10.88 3.12 20.23
CA GLN A 37 -12.16 3.09 19.54
C GLN A 37 -12.05 2.25 18.28
N SER A 38 -13.20 1.78 17.79
CA SER A 38 -13.25 0.92 16.60
C SER A 38 -13.18 1.74 15.31
N TYR A 39 -12.42 1.23 14.34
CA TYR A 39 -12.29 1.82 12.99
C TYR A 39 -12.54 0.76 11.92
N GLY A 40 -13.10 1.17 10.80
CA GLY A 40 -13.29 0.32 9.62
C GLY A 40 -14.03 -0.98 9.95
N SER A 41 -13.39 -2.12 9.70
CA SER A 41 -13.95 -3.45 10.01
C SER A 41 -14.06 -3.74 11.51
N GLY A 42 -13.33 -3.00 12.32
CA GLY A 42 -13.17 -3.27 13.75
C GLY A 42 -12.07 -4.25 14.11
N TRP A 43 -11.40 -4.84 13.13
CA TRP A 43 -10.39 -5.88 13.32
C TRP A 43 -9.07 -5.53 12.66
N MET A 44 -7.98 -6.12 13.19
CA MET A 44 -6.65 -5.91 12.65
C MET A 44 -5.72 -7.08 12.97
N TYR A 45 -4.66 -7.18 12.19
CA TYR A 45 -3.51 -8.04 12.48
C TYR A 45 -2.38 -7.18 13.04
N ARG A 46 -1.74 -7.65 14.10
CA ARG A 46 -0.67 -6.91 14.78
C ARG A 46 0.44 -7.87 15.20
N CYS A 47 1.68 -7.46 14.93
CA CYS A 47 2.83 -8.22 15.42
C CYS A 47 3.01 -8.00 16.91
N LYS A 48 3.16 -9.08 17.65
CA LYS A 48 3.40 -9.00 19.11
C LYS A 48 4.80 -8.49 19.44
N LYS A 49 5.74 -8.60 18.51
CA LYS A 49 7.15 -8.26 18.75
C LYS A 49 7.49 -6.84 18.33
N CYS A 50 7.17 -6.42 17.10
CA CYS A 50 7.58 -5.11 16.57
C CYS A 50 6.44 -4.10 16.44
N ASP A 51 5.22 -4.50 16.75
CA ASP A 51 4.03 -3.64 16.70
C ASP A 51 3.61 -3.21 15.29
N ALA A 52 4.17 -3.83 14.25
CA ALA A 52 3.67 -3.63 12.88
C ALA A 52 2.23 -4.13 12.78
N ARG A 53 1.42 -3.49 11.96
CA ARG A 53 0.00 -3.78 11.93
C ARG A 53 -0.61 -3.55 10.56
N VAL A 54 -1.78 -4.14 10.33
CA VAL A 54 -2.59 -3.94 9.13
C VAL A 54 -4.06 -4.14 9.47
N GLY A 55 -4.92 -3.26 8.92
CA GLY A 55 -6.36 -3.42 9.06
C GLY A 55 -6.91 -4.51 8.16
N THR A 56 -8.21 -4.75 8.26
CA THR A 56 -8.90 -5.77 7.46
C THR A 56 -10.00 -5.16 6.61
N HIS A 57 -10.48 -5.92 5.64
CA HIS A 57 -11.57 -5.51 4.76
C HIS A 57 -12.87 -5.41 5.55
N LYS A 58 -13.62 -4.33 5.32
CA LYS A 58 -14.90 -4.14 6.00
C LYS A 58 -15.89 -5.26 5.68
N PRO A 59 -16.05 -5.66 4.40
CA PRO A 59 -16.94 -6.79 4.06
C PRO A 59 -16.38 -8.15 4.44
N HIS A 60 -15.04 -8.28 4.60
CA HIS A 60 -14.35 -9.53 4.90
C HIS A 60 -13.36 -9.31 6.04
N PRO A 61 -13.85 -9.21 7.29
CA PRO A 61 -13.02 -8.74 8.40
C PRO A 61 -11.89 -9.68 8.83
N THR A 62 -11.82 -10.89 8.26
CA THR A 62 -10.68 -11.79 8.47
C THR A 62 -9.57 -11.63 7.45
N GLU A 63 -9.81 -10.87 6.37
CA GLU A 63 -8.84 -10.67 5.30
C GLU A 63 -8.08 -9.36 5.50
N ALA A 64 -6.75 -9.46 5.58
CA ALA A 64 -5.89 -8.29 5.70
C ALA A 64 -5.96 -7.42 4.44
N LEU A 65 -5.87 -6.11 4.62
CA LEU A 65 -5.83 -5.14 3.52
C LEU A 65 -4.49 -5.18 2.77
N GLY A 66 -3.47 -5.80 3.36
CA GLY A 66 -2.16 -5.90 2.76
C GLY A 66 -1.17 -6.49 3.75
N ILE A 67 0.10 -6.14 3.59
CA ILE A 67 1.16 -6.57 4.51
C ILE A 67 1.16 -5.72 5.77
N LEU A 68 1.71 -6.26 6.85
CA LEU A 68 1.90 -5.50 8.08
C LEU A 68 2.89 -4.36 7.84
N SER A 69 2.63 -3.22 8.46
CA SER A 69 3.41 -2.01 8.27
C SER A 69 3.74 -1.37 9.61
N ASP A 70 4.99 -0.91 9.75
CA ASP A 70 5.35 -0.05 10.87
C ASP A 70 4.85 1.38 10.59
N SER A 71 5.06 2.29 11.52
CA SER A 71 4.58 3.67 11.39
C SER A 71 5.17 4.38 10.17
N TYR A 72 6.41 4.08 9.82
CA TYR A 72 7.09 4.65 8.67
C TYR A 72 6.43 4.23 7.36
N MET A 73 6.19 2.92 7.21
CA MET A 73 5.49 2.37 6.04
C MET A 73 4.05 2.87 5.94
N GLN A 74 3.37 3.01 7.09
CA GLN A 74 2.00 3.54 7.11
C GLN A 74 1.94 4.96 6.55
N LYS A 75 2.90 5.80 6.92
CA LYS A 75 3.00 7.16 6.39
C LYS A 75 3.28 7.15 4.89
N ALA A 76 4.18 6.29 4.44
CA ALA A 76 4.48 6.15 3.01
C ALA A 76 3.26 5.67 2.22
N LYS A 77 2.52 4.71 2.73
CA LYS A 77 1.26 4.24 2.10
C LYS A 77 0.24 5.36 2.00
N LYS A 78 0.09 6.14 3.06
CA LYS A 78 -0.82 7.29 3.08
C LYS A 78 -0.43 8.33 2.03
N MET A 79 0.84 8.64 1.92
CA MET A 79 1.35 9.59 0.93
C MET A 79 1.06 9.11 -0.50
N CYS A 80 1.29 7.84 -0.78
CA CYS A 80 0.98 7.26 -2.10
C CYS A 80 -0.52 7.34 -2.40
N HIS A 81 -1.36 6.96 -1.45
CA HIS A 81 -2.82 7.01 -1.63
C HIS A 81 -3.31 8.43 -1.90
N GLU A 82 -2.88 9.39 -1.11
CA GLU A 82 -3.29 10.79 -1.27
C GLU A 82 -2.86 11.36 -2.63
N ALA A 83 -1.64 11.02 -3.05
CA ALA A 83 -1.11 11.51 -4.31
C ALA A 83 -1.80 10.89 -5.53
N ILE A 84 -2.05 9.58 -5.49
CA ILE A 84 -2.67 8.87 -6.63
C ILE A 84 -4.17 9.14 -6.71
N ASP A 85 -4.84 9.31 -5.59
CA ASP A 85 -6.29 9.55 -5.56
C ASP A 85 -6.68 10.82 -6.33
N GLU A 86 -5.84 11.85 -6.31
CA GLU A 86 -6.08 13.07 -7.06
C GLU A 86 -6.10 12.86 -8.58
N LEU A 87 -5.58 11.72 -9.06
CA LEU A 87 -5.56 11.41 -10.49
C LEU A 87 -6.89 10.85 -10.99
N TRP A 88 -7.71 10.30 -10.12
CA TRP A 88 -8.97 9.68 -10.55
C TRP A 88 -10.21 10.23 -9.85
N LYS A 89 -10.08 10.82 -8.65
CA LYS A 89 -11.21 11.41 -7.96
C LYS A 89 -11.71 12.64 -8.71
N GLY A 90 -13.02 12.81 -8.74
CA GLY A 90 -13.64 13.94 -9.45
C GLY A 90 -13.78 13.74 -10.94
N GLN A 91 -13.31 12.62 -11.48
CA GLN A 91 -13.50 12.28 -12.89
C GLN A 91 -14.94 11.85 -13.14
N ARG A 92 -15.40 12.00 -14.38
CA ARG A 92 -16.78 11.68 -14.75
C ARG A 92 -17.17 10.24 -14.43
N ASN A 93 -16.25 9.29 -14.59
CA ASN A 93 -16.43 7.90 -14.22
C ASN A 93 -15.24 7.51 -13.34
N GLU A 94 -15.38 7.69 -12.04
CA GLU A 94 -14.28 7.46 -11.10
C GLU A 94 -13.78 6.02 -11.09
N LYS A 95 -14.69 5.05 -11.21
CA LYS A 95 -14.31 3.63 -11.22
C LYS A 95 -13.41 3.31 -12.41
N LYS A 96 -13.80 3.78 -13.61
CA LYS A 96 -12.99 3.59 -14.82
C LYS A 96 -11.67 4.34 -14.74
N ALA A 97 -11.70 5.58 -14.25
CA ALA A 97 -10.51 6.40 -14.09
C ALA A 97 -9.53 5.76 -13.09
N ARG A 98 -10.04 5.26 -11.96
CA ARG A 98 -9.24 4.59 -10.96
C ARG A 98 -8.56 3.34 -11.53
N THR A 99 -9.32 2.51 -12.24
CA THR A 99 -8.76 1.31 -12.89
C THR A 99 -7.64 1.67 -13.86
N ALA A 100 -7.84 2.69 -14.69
CA ALA A 100 -6.82 3.14 -15.65
C ALA A 100 -5.55 3.66 -14.94
N VAL A 101 -5.71 4.41 -13.86
CA VAL A 101 -4.58 4.94 -13.10
C VAL A 101 -3.76 3.82 -12.44
N TYR A 102 -4.43 2.85 -11.84
CA TYR A 102 -3.74 1.71 -11.21
C TYR A 102 -3.11 0.78 -12.25
N ALA A 103 -3.70 0.63 -13.43
CA ALA A 103 -3.09 -0.11 -14.54
C ALA A 103 -1.80 0.56 -15.00
N ASP A 104 -1.80 1.89 -15.12
CA ASP A 104 -0.61 2.67 -15.47
C ASP A 104 0.48 2.51 -14.41
N LEU A 105 0.11 2.61 -13.14
CA LEU A 105 1.06 2.42 -12.04
C LEU A 105 1.66 1.01 -12.07
N ALA A 106 0.83 -0.01 -12.26
CA ALA A 106 1.28 -1.39 -12.34
C ALA A 106 2.32 -1.57 -13.45
N GLU A 107 2.06 -1.00 -14.61
CA GLU A 107 2.99 -1.06 -15.75
C GLU A 107 4.32 -0.40 -15.42
N ARG A 108 4.29 0.78 -14.81
CA ARG A 108 5.51 1.51 -14.43
C ARG A 108 6.34 0.77 -13.39
N LEU A 109 5.68 0.01 -12.52
CA LEU A 109 6.35 -0.78 -11.47
C LEU A 109 6.71 -2.19 -11.90
N GLY A 110 6.30 -2.60 -13.10
CA GLY A 110 6.54 -3.97 -13.56
C GLY A 110 5.72 -5.01 -12.81
N LEU A 111 4.57 -4.63 -12.27
CA LEU A 111 3.67 -5.52 -11.54
C LEU A 111 2.50 -5.95 -12.40
N ASP A 112 1.93 -7.12 -12.09
CA ASP A 112 0.63 -7.46 -12.64
C ASP A 112 -0.44 -6.56 -11.97
N PHE A 113 -1.57 -6.39 -12.63
CA PHE A 113 -2.62 -5.51 -12.16
C PHE A 113 -3.17 -5.95 -10.79
N GLU A 114 -3.30 -7.27 -10.60
CA GLU A 114 -3.83 -7.84 -9.36
C GLU A 114 -2.95 -7.53 -8.15
N SER A 115 -1.66 -7.35 -8.37
CA SER A 115 -0.69 -7.03 -7.31
C SER A 115 -0.59 -5.54 -7.02
N CYS A 116 -1.18 -4.69 -7.86
CA CYS A 116 -1.02 -3.24 -7.74
C CYS A 116 -2.00 -2.64 -6.72
N HIS A 117 -1.77 -3.00 -5.47
CA HIS A 117 -2.46 -2.44 -4.31
C HIS A 117 -1.40 -1.81 -3.40
N ILE A 118 -1.54 -0.55 -3.10
CA ILE A 118 -0.55 0.17 -2.27
C ILE A 118 -0.32 -0.54 -0.93
N GLY A 119 -1.37 -1.13 -0.36
CA GLY A 119 -1.27 -1.91 0.87
C GLY A 119 -0.36 -3.14 0.79
N TYR A 120 -0.08 -3.63 -0.41
CA TYR A 120 0.77 -4.80 -0.64
C TYR A 120 2.26 -4.46 -0.75
N PHE A 121 2.60 -3.19 -0.80
CA PHE A 121 3.96 -2.74 -1.13
C PHE A 121 4.83 -2.63 0.12
N ASP A 122 6.05 -3.17 0.04
CA ASP A 122 7.07 -2.92 1.04
C ASP A 122 7.60 -1.49 0.88
N LEU A 123 8.48 -1.07 1.76
CA LEU A 123 8.96 0.32 1.76
C LEU A 123 9.69 0.69 0.48
N GLU A 124 10.51 -0.22 -0.05
CA GLU A 124 11.24 0.01 -1.31
C GLU A 124 10.26 0.22 -2.47
N LEU A 125 9.26 -0.64 -2.57
CA LEU A 125 8.25 -0.53 -3.61
C LEU A 125 7.37 0.71 -3.42
N LEU A 126 7.09 1.11 -2.19
CA LEU A 126 6.37 2.34 -1.89
C LEU A 126 7.14 3.57 -2.38
N ARG A 127 8.46 3.58 -2.23
CA ARG A 127 9.30 4.67 -2.74
C ARG A 127 9.26 4.73 -4.26
N SER A 128 9.36 3.57 -4.91
CA SER A 128 9.26 3.47 -6.38
C SER A 128 7.88 3.90 -6.86
N ALA A 129 6.83 3.49 -6.17
CA ALA A 129 5.45 3.87 -6.48
C ALA A 129 5.24 5.37 -6.36
N TYR A 130 5.77 5.97 -5.30
CA TYR A 130 5.64 7.42 -5.10
C TYR A 130 6.30 8.20 -6.23
N ARG A 131 7.51 7.81 -6.63
CA ARG A 131 8.20 8.44 -7.76
C ARG A 131 7.41 8.29 -9.06
N ALA A 132 6.88 7.09 -9.32
CA ALA A 132 6.05 6.84 -10.50
C ALA A 132 4.78 7.71 -10.48
N ILE A 133 4.14 7.82 -9.32
CA ILE A 133 2.94 8.66 -9.16
C ILE A 133 3.26 10.13 -9.41
N MET A 134 4.41 10.61 -8.94
CA MET A 134 4.84 11.98 -9.21
C MET A 134 5.00 12.24 -10.71
N ASP A 135 5.61 11.30 -11.43
CA ASP A 135 5.75 11.40 -12.89
C ASP A 135 4.39 11.41 -13.58
N MET A 136 3.47 10.55 -13.14
CA MET A 136 2.09 10.51 -13.65
C MET A 136 1.37 11.84 -13.42
N ARG A 137 1.59 12.45 -12.27
CA ARG A 137 1.00 13.76 -11.92
C ARG A 137 1.53 14.86 -12.84
N GLU A 138 2.83 14.91 -13.06
CA GLU A 138 3.44 15.89 -13.97
C GLU A 138 2.94 15.75 -15.40
N GLU A 139 2.82 14.52 -15.89
CA GLU A 139 2.28 14.24 -17.22
C GLU A 139 0.85 14.74 -17.40
N ARG A 140 0.11 14.86 -16.31
CA ARG A 140 -1.29 15.33 -16.30
C ARG A 140 -1.42 16.79 -15.88
N GLY A 141 -0.30 17.50 -15.76
CA GLY A 141 -0.29 18.91 -15.41
C GLY A 141 -0.48 19.22 -13.94
N LEU A 142 -0.39 18.21 -13.07
CA LEU A 142 -0.46 18.40 -11.62
C LEU A 142 0.94 18.66 -11.05
N THR A 143 1.00 19.35 -9.91
CA THR A 143 2.26 19.61 -9.24
C THR A 143 2.80 18.36 -8.57
N ARG A 144 4.13 18.27 -8.48
CA ARG A 144 4.77 17.29 -7.62
C ARG A 144 4.51 17.66 -6.17
N LYS A 145 4.32 16.64 -5.34
CA LYS A 145 4.18 16.82 -3.90
C LYS A 145 5.53 16.62 -3.21
N PRO A 146 5.70 17.18 -2.00
CA PRO A 146 6.91 16.91 -1.21
C PRO A 146 7.15 15.42 -1.06
N GLU A 147 8.40 15.01 -1.12
CA GLU A 147 8.77 13.61 -1.08
C GLU A 147 8.63 12.96 0.30
N GLY A 148 8.84 13.73 1.36
CA GLY A 148 8.60 13.25 2.73
C GLY A 148 9.25 11.91 3.02
N VAL A 149 8.52 11.04 3.72
CA VAL A 149 9.02 9.71 4.13
C VAL A 149 9.28 8.77 2.96
N CYS A 150 8.70 9.05 1.78
CA CYS A 150 8.91 8.21 0.60
C CYS A 150 10.30 8.40 -0.02
N SER A 151 10.97 9.50 0.24
CA SER A 151 12.32 9.77 -0.27
C SER A 151 13.41 9.63 0.79
N ILE A 152 13.03 9.70 2.05
CA ILE A 152 13.98 9.60 3.15
C ILE A 152 14.33 8.14 3.35
N LYS A 153 15.61 7.81 3.20
CA LYS A 153 16.07 6.47 3.53
C LYS A 153 15.92 6.26 5.02
N ARG A 154 15.50 5.08 5.43
CA ARG A 154 15.56 4.71 6.83
C ARG A 154 16.99 4.88 7.29
N ASN A 155 17.15 5.48 8.45
CA ASN A 155 18.43 5.53 9.10
C ASN A 155 18.85 4.09 9.41
N GLU A 156 19.87 3.64 8.70
CA GLU A 156 20.41 2.30 8.89
C GLU A 156 21.65 2.34 9.77
N ASP A 157 21.86 3.43 10.43
CA ASP A 157 22.99 3.61 11.34
C ASP A 157 22.80 2.85 12.64
#